data_1e2ffdf2da8031767fb0fedae5c7a91c
#
_entry.id   1e2ffdf2da8031767fb0fedae5c7a91c
#
_cell.length_a   1.000
_cell.length_b   1.000
_cell.length_c   1.000
_cell.angle_alpha   90.00
_cell.angle_beta   90.00
_cell.angle_gamma   90.00
#
_symmetry.space_group_name_H-M   'P 1'
#
loop_
_entity.id
_entity.type
_entity.pdbx_description
1 polymer ?
#
loop_
_entity_poly.entity_id
_entity_poly.type
_entity_poly.pdbx_seq_one_letter_code
_entity_poly.pdbx_strand_id
1 'polypeptide(L)'
;MQVLEIKNNLVKIAYDVNDNLALSSFVIIEDTNTPYVAQVVNVKADKLTNFAIVKLLFTFNEEGILKNYNGTIPSLKSTVSILPSKELLDIIPIENNLIMGELAQQNVTLNVDKTILDNNLLVCSDNVENTNILLKNITKQIDEKIVIFDTDGLFDAENKITFGKDFKLPLNYDTINFIYENELDDVDATSRAVIQDIFIEVQEYTKNLPEGYLPFETFINVVDQQYKETQIPQLVLLKNKLIKYRDLNTFAETLKDVLSLSIAIDKSKVTIIDISEMAPVLQKEIMSYTYGVMKGINETIYSFVKVDNANSSKRLLKTFLSRDGIYTTIICRHEYKYLPELKSAAQNLILFTPQTLQHDFAAYNTFLNKLNTDEFIIYGAHTQNIPLIVELDELELDTQNDDDETESEKDIEEIPSSNVVPMPAPVQNTAPQENVTVTPEPEIQEEETFKAPEVEYPDLGFDNETPSSNEAPAVDFPETETLNVTEEQPEENFTQIELPETFEEPE
;
A
#
# COMPACT_ATOMS: atom_id res chain seq x y z
N MET A 1 -24.36 27.88 -19.18
CA MET A 1 -23.03 27.46 -19.72
C MET A 1 -23.15 27.12 -21.21
N GLN A 2 -22.06 27.22 -22.00
CA GLN A 2 -22.08 27.00 -23.45
C GLN A 2 -20.85 26.20 -23.89
N VAL A 3 -21.05 25.22 -24.79
CA VAL A 3 -19.94 24.47 -25.43
C VAL A 3 -19.23 25.38 -26.44
N LEU A 4 -17.91 25.49 -26.33
CA LEU A 4 -17.09 26.30 -27.22
C LEU A 4 -16.28 25.47 -28.21
N GLU A 5 -15.72 24.35 -27.73
CA GLU A 5 -14.82 23.50 -28.51
C GLU A 5 -14.90 22.07 -28.02
N ILE A 6 -14.69 21.11 -28.88
CA ILE A 6 -14.67 19.69 -28.57
C ILE A 6 -13.43 19.08 -29.21
N LYS A 7 -12.63 18.39 -28.40
CA LYS A 7 -11.43 17.66 -28.85
C LYS A 7 -11.39 16.28 -28.19
N ASN A 8 -11.61 15.25 -28.97
CA ASN A 8 -11.75 13.87 -28.46
C ASN A 8 -12.85 13.77 -27.38
N ASN A 9 -12.50 13.32 -26.17
CA ASN A 9 -13.38 13.25 -25.03
C ASN A 9 -13.35 14.47 -24.11
N LEU A 10 -12.72 15.55 -24.55
CA LEU A 10 -12.61 16.83 -23.82
C LEU A 10 -13.48 17.88 -24.47
N VAL A 11 -14.23 18.58 -23.64
CA VAL A 11 -15.11 19.67 -24.07
C VAL A 11 -14.71 20.94 -23.33
N LYS A 12 -14.46 22.02 -24.08
CA LYS A 12 -14.25 23.36 -23.51
C LYS A 12 -15.60 24.06 -23.42
N ILE A 13 -15.94 24.51 -22.23
CA ILE A 13 -17.19 25.22 -21.95
C ILE A 13 -16.90 26.63 -21.43
N ALA A 14 -17.74 27.59 -21.81
CA ALA A 14 -17.80 28.91 -21.16
C ALA A 14 -18.85 28.85 -20.03
N TYR A 15 -18.52 29.45 -18.88
CA TYR A 15 -19.40 29.54 -17.74
C TYR A 15 -19.37 30.91 -17.08
N ASP A 16 -20.43 31.26 -16.36
CA ASP A 16 -20.50 32.49 -15.58
C ASP A 16 -19.93 32.26 -14.18
N VAL A 17 -19.41 33.32 -13.54
CA VAL A 17 -18.89 33.25 -12.15
C VAL A 17 -19.97 32.75 -11.18
N ASN A 18 -21.22 33.06 -11.44
CA ASN A 18 -22.35 32.61 -10.62
C ASN A 18 -22.68 31.12 -10.75
N ASP A 19 -22.12 30.44 -11.75
CA ASP A 19 -22.33 29.00 -11.94
C ASP A 19 -21.59 28.14 -10.90
N ASN A 20 -20.69 28.73 -10.07
CA ASN A 20 -19.93 28.07 -9.01
C ASN A 20 -19.29 26.74 -9.45
N LEU A 21 -18.72 26.73 -10.65
CA LEU A 21 -18.12 25.53 -11.21
C LEU A 21 -16.74 25.27 -10.59
N ALA A 22 -16.61 24.19 -9.82
CA ALA A 22 -15.38 23.80 -9.16
C ALA A 22 -14.63 22.70 -9.93
N LEU A 23 -13.34 22.55 -9.64
CA LEU A 23 -12.55 21.43 -10.11
C LEU A 23 -13.15 20.13 -9.55
N SER A 24 -13.14 19.05 -10.34
CA SER A 24 -13.74 17.75 -9.99
C SER A 24 -15.27 17.73 -9.92
N SER A 25 -15.98 18.87 -10.06
CA SER A 25 -17.46 18.88 -10.15
C SER A 25 -17.94 18.26 -11.47
N PHE A 26 -19.26 17.98 -11.55
CA PHE A 26 -19.85 17.31 -12.69
C PHE A 26 -20.81 18.23 -13.44
N VAL A 27 -20.91 17.99 -14.74
CA VAL A 27 -21.87 18.68 -15.63
C VAL A 27 -22.58 17.65 -16.50
N ILE A 28 -23.82 17.97 -16.87
CA ILE A 28 -24.55 17.28 -17.93
C ILE A 28 -24.46 18.13 -19.18
N ILE A 29 -24.08 17.51 -20.29
CA ILE A 29 -24.09 18.10 -21.62
C ILE A 29 -25.28 17.47 -22.37
N GLU A 30 -26.36 18.21 -22.53
CA GLU A 30 -27.54 17.76 -23.21
C GLU A 30 -27.44 18.00 -24.71
N ASP A 31 -27.37 16.92 -25.46
CA ASP A 31 -27.47 16.94 -26.91
C ASP A 31 -28.85 16.40 -27.36
N THR A 32 -29.22 16.68 -28.59
CA THR A 32 -30.52 16.27 -29.14
C THR A 32 -30.81 14.78 -29.07
N ASN A 33 -29.77 13.95 -29.03
CA ASN A 33 -29.90 12.49 -29.09
C ASN A 33 -29.40 11.76 -27.83
N THR A 34 -28.44 12.33 -27.10
CA THR A 34 -27.82 11.62 -25.97
C THR A 34 -27.29 12.62 -24.96
N PRO A 35 -27.69 12.58 -23.70
CA PRO A 35 -27.05 13.35 -22.64
C PRO A 35 -25.71 12.71 -22.25
N TYR A 36 -24.74 13.55 -21.93
CA TYR A 36 -23.41 13.14 -21.49
C TYR A 36 -23.17 13.65 -20.08
N VAL A 37 -22.56 12.82 -19.24
CA VAL A 37 -21.98 13.24 -17.96
C VAL A 37 -20.51 13.51 -18.15
N ALA A 38 -20.05 14.66 -17.72
CA ALA A 38 -18.66 15.06 -17.81
C ALA A 38 -18.16 15.63 -16.48
N GLN A 39 -16.87 15.44 -16.21
CA GLN A 39 -16.18 15.98 -15.03
C GLN A 39 -15.32 17.17 -15.39
N VAL A 40 -15.33 18.20 -14.56
CA VAL A 40 -14.47 19.36 -14.67
C VAL A 40 -13.04 18.98 -14.32
N VAL A 41 -12.16 18.96 -15.33
CA VAL A 41 -10.76 18.59 -15.15
C VAL A 41 -9.82 19.80 -15.12
N ASN A 42 -10.27 20.96 -15.59
CA ASN A 42 -9.51 22.19 -15.49
C ASN A 42 -10.45 23.40 -15.52
N VAL A 43 -10.09 24.44 -14.79
CA VAL A 43 -10.78 25.75 -14.79
C VAL A 43 -9.77 26.85 -15.06
N LYS A 44 -10.13 27.79 -15.91
CA LYS A 44 -9.33 28.98 -16.25
C LYS A 44 -10.23 30.20 -16.27
N ALA A 45 -9.78 31.27 -15.68
CA ALA A 45 -10.41 32.58 -15.78
C ALA A 45 -9.63 33.46 -16.77
N ASP A 46 -10.32 34.06 -17.71
CA ASP A 46 -9.78 35.14 -18.55
C ASP A 46 -10.50 36.43 -18.19
N LYS A 47 -9.96 37.57 -18.62
CA LYS A 47 -10.45 38.94 -18.28
C LYS A 47 -11.96 39.14 -18.57
N LEU A 48 -12.52 38.39 -19.49
CA LEU A 48 -13.89 38.56 -19.97
C LEU A 48 -14.78 37.34 -19.85
N THR A 49 -14.21 36.13 -19.68
CA THR A 49 -14.99 34.91 -19.71
C THR A 49 -14.24 33.81 -18.92
N ASN A 50 -14.98 33.06 -18.12
CA ASN A 50 -14.43 31.88 -17.47
C ASN A 50 -14.60 30.65 -18.38
N PHE A 51 -13.58 29.81 -18.41
CA PHE A 51 -13.58 28.57 -19.19
C PHE A 51 -13.32 27.38 -18.30
N ALA A 52 -14.01 26.30 -18.56
CA ALA A 52 -13.69 25.00 -17.99
C ALA A 52 -13.41 24.01 -19.12
N ILE A 53 -12.53 23.06 -18.83
CA ILE A 53 -12.35 21.87 -19.63
C ILE A 53 -13.00 20.74 -18.86
N VAL A 54 -13.94 20.05 -19.50
CA VAL A 54 -14.63 18.92 -18.93
C VAL A 54 -14.33 17.65 -19.73
N LYS A 55 -14.17 16.53 -19.05
CA LYS A 55 -13.90 15.21 -19.64
C LYS A 55 -15.20 14.41 -19.65
N LEU A 56 -15.60 13.92 -20.83
CA LEU A 56 -16.76 13.05 -20.97
C LEU A 56 -16.47 11.71 -20.28
N LEU A 57 -17.34 11.31 -19.35
CA LEU A 57 -17.22 10.09 -18.55
C LEU A 57 -18.28 9.05 -18.92
N PHE A 58 -19.53 9.48 -19.01
CA PHE A 58 -20.68 8.60 -19.22
C PHE A 58 -21.65 9.15 -20.24
N THR A 59 -22.48 8.27 -20.75
CA THR A 59 -23.68 8.58 -21.55
C THR A 59 -24.87 7.85 -20.95
N PHE A 60 -26.10 8.32 -21.25
CA PHE A 60 -27.30 7.59 -20.89
C PHE A 60 -27.77 6.76 -22.08
N ASN A 61 -28.28 5.57 -21.85
CA ASN A 61 -28.97 4.80 -22.86
C ASN A 61 -30.42 5.28 -22.99
N GLU A 62 -31.20 4.69 -23.93
CA GLU A 62 -32.62 5.01 -24.15
C GLU A 62 -33.51 4.76 -22.91
N GLU A 63 -33.05 3.92 -22.00
CA GLU A 63 -33.76 3.60 -20.75
C GLU A 63 -33.34 4.53 -19.59
N GLY A 64 -32.47 5.50 -19.84
CA GLY A 64 -31.92 6.40 -18.81
C GLY A 64 -30.87 5.79 -17.90
N ILE A 65 -30.28 4.64 -18.28
CA ILE A 65 -29.24 3.98 -17.52
C ILE A 65 -27.88 4.54 -17.92
N LEU A 66 -27.05 4.85 -16.93
CA LEU A 66 -25.69 5.35 -17.10
C LEU A 66 -24.79 4.27 -17.72
N LYS A 67 -24.06 4.62 -18.77
CA LYS A 67 -23.07 3.77 -19.46
C LYS A 67 -21.77 4.53 -19.64
N ASN A 68 -20.66 3.82 -19.64
CA ASN A 68 -19.35 4.40 -19.95
C ASN A 68 -19.40 5.11 -21.32
N TYR A 69 -18.64 6.20 -21.42
CA TYR A 69 -18.50 6.97 -22.64
C TYR A 69 -18.08 6.09 -23.82
N ASN A 70 -18.84 6.16 -24.90
CA ASN A 70 -18.73 5.27 -26.07
C ASN A 70 -17.96 5.88 -27.25
N GLY A 71 -17.35 7.05 -27.07
CA GLY A 71 -16.61 7.74 -28.14
C GLY A 71 -17.46 8.70 -29.00
N THR A 72 -18.78 8.77 -28.78
CA THR A 72 -19.60 9.78 -29.48
C THR A 72 -19.36 11.16 -28.88
N ILE A 73 -19.44 12.21 -29.72
CA ILE A 73 -19.19 13.59 -29.28
C ILE A 73 -20.49 14.41 -29.32
N PRO A 74 -20.71 15.28 -28.31
CA PRO A 74 -21.85 16.19 -28.32
C PRO A 74 -21.75 17.25 -29.43
N SER A 75 -22.84 17.90 -29.72
CA SER A 75 -22.89 19.05 -30.65
C SER A 75 -22.33 20.32 -29.97
N LEU A 76 -21.78 21.24 -30.75
CA LEU A 76 -21.41 22.59 -30.25
C LEU A 76 -22.70 23.39 -29.82
N LYS A 77 -23.88 22.93 -30.18
CA LYS A 77 -25.14 23.56 -29.80
C LYS A 77 -25.74 22.96 -28.53
N SER A 78 -25.09 21.95 -27.94
CA SER A 78 -25.55 21.32 -26.72
C SER A 78 -25.60 22.32 -25.57
N THR A 79 -26.61 22.14 -24.71
CA THR A 79 -26.73 22.89 -23.46
C THR A 79 -25.89 22.21 -22.36
N VAL A 80 -25.38 22.98 -21.42
CA VAL A 80 -24.59 22.48 -20.31
C VAL A 80 -25.22 22.96 -19.00
N SER A 81 -25.45 22.02 -18.08
CA SER A 81 -25.96 22.29 -16.73
C SER A 81 -25.05 21.59 -15.69
N ILE A 82 -25.09 22.08 -14.45
CA ILE A 82 -24.39 21.44 -13.34
C ILE A 82 -25.15 20.17 -12.97
N LEU A 83 -24.40 19.07 -12.79
CA LEU A 83 -24.92 17.85 -12.16
C LEU A 83 -24.47 17.84 -10.70
N PRO A 84 -25.40 17.86 -9.73
CA PRO A 84 -25.02 17.72 -8.33
C PRO A 84 -24.26 16.42 -8.10
N SER A 85 -23.08 16.50 -7.47
CA SER A 85 -22.24 15.31 -7.25
C SER A 85 -22.95 14.22 -6.46
N LYS A 86 -23.84 14.59 -5.55
CA LYS A 86 -24.68 13.66 -4.80
C LYS A 86 -25.50 12.77 -5.72
N GLU A 87 -26.17 13.34 -6.74
CA GLU A 87 -27.00 12.59 -7.68
C GLU A 87 -26.19 11.56 -8.48
N LEU A 88 -24.93 11.89 -8.83
CA LEU A 88 -24.04 10.95 -9.51
C LEU A 88 -23.52 9.87 -8.57
N LEU A 89 -23.15 10.23 -7.33
CA LEU A 89 -22.63 9.27 -6.35
C LEU A 89 -23.71 8.30 -5.87
N ASP A 90 -24.97 8.74 -5.77
CA ASP A 90 -26.10 7.88 -5.39
C ASP A 90 -26.35 6.73 -6.41
N ILE A 91 -25.79 6.83 -7.62
CA ILE A 91 -25.88 5.76 -8.64
C ILE A 91 -24.82 4.66 -8.39
N ILE A 92 -23.75 4.96 -7.65
CA ILE A 92 -22.68 3.99 -7.33
C ILE A 92 -23.20 3.05 -6.23
N PRO A 93 -23.28 1.73 -6.48
CA PRO A 93 -23.78 0.80 -5.48
C PRO A 93 -22.79 0.69 -4.31
N ILE A 94 -23.28 0.82 -3.10
CA ILE A 94 -22.53 0.68 -1.85
C ILE A 94 -23.32 -0.29 -0.96
N GLU A 95 -22.73 -1.42 -0.60
CA GLU A 95 -23.32 -2.40 0.31
C GLU A 95 -22.86 -2.15 1.75
N ASN A 96 -21.55 -1.94 1.92
CA ASN A 96 -20.93 -1.67 3.21
C ASN A 96 -20.26 -0.31 3.17
N ASN A 97 -20.87 0.65 3.84
CA ASN A 97 -20.45 2.04 3.77
C ASN A 97 -19.16 2.33 4.51
N LEU A 98 -18.19 2.96 3.85
CA LEU A 98 -16.97 3.53 4.42
C LEU A 98 -16.89 5.01 4.03
N ILE A 99 -16.94 5.89 5.02
CA ILE A 99 -16.83 7.34 4.83
C ILE A 99 -15.36 7.69 4.62
N MET A 100 -15.06 8.35 3.49
CA MET A 100 -13.68 8.77 3.15
C MET A 100 -13.40 10.23 3.49
N GLY A 101 -14.40 11.07 3.64
CA GLY A 101 -14.34 12.50 3.87
C GLY A 101 -15.44 13.24 3.09
N GLU A 102 -15.27 14.53 2.86
CA GLU A 102 -16.18 15.34 2.06
C GLU A 102 -15.57 15.66 0.70
N LEU A 103 -16.40 15.71 -0.35
CA LEU A 103 -15.93 16.20 -1.65
C LEU A 103 -15.53 17.66 -1.54
N ALA A 104 -14.31 17.97 -1.91
CA ALA A 104 -13.75 19.31 -1.80
C ALA A 104 -14.66 20.35 -2.48
N GLN A 105 -14.94 21.44 -1.79
CA GLN A 105 -15.76 22.58 -2.22
C GLN A 105 -17.24 22.25 -2.53
N GLN A 106 -17.75 21.08 -2.14
CA GLN A 106 -19.10 20.66 -2.49
C GLN A 106 -19.99 20.28 -1.30
N ASN A 107 -19.41 20.12 -0.09
CA ASN A 107 -20.11 19.70 1.14
C ASN A 107 -20.96 18.43 0.93
N VAL A 108 -20.41 17.47 0.21
CA VAL A 108 -21.02 16.16 -0.05
C VAL A 108 -20.12 15.08 0.52
N THR A 109 -20.61 14.33 1.49
CA THR A 109 -19.86 13.21 2.06
C THR A 109 -19.62 12.13 1.01
N LEU A 110 -18.38 11.75 0.83
CA LEU A 110 -18.00 10.64 -0.04
C LEU A 110 -18.03 9.34 0.73
N ASN A 111 -18.96 8.49 0.31
CA ASN A 111 -19.07 7.12 0.74
C ASN A 111 -18.50 6.19 -0.34
N VAL A 112 -17.75 5.19 0.05
CA VAL A 112 -17.29 4.10 -0.82
C VAL A 112 -17.66 2.76 -0.20
N ASP A 113 -17.70 1.71 -0.99
CA ASP A 113 -17.88 0.37 -0.43
C ASP A 113 -16.61 -0.09 0.29
N LYS A 114 -16.76 -0.67 1.49
CA LYS A 114 -15.66 -1.17 2.33
C LYS A 114 -14.76 -2.16 1.61
N THR A 115 -15.27 -2.86 0.60
CA THR A 115 -14.48 -3.78 -0.23
C THR A 115 -13.35 -3.10 -1.00
N ILE A 116 -13.26 -1.75 -0.96
CA ILE A 116 -12.07 -1.01 -1.42
C ILE A 116 -10.81 -1.49 -0.72
N LEU A 117 -10.91 -1.91 0.54
CA LEU A 117 -9.80 -2.43 1.33
C LEU A 117 -9.41 -3.87 0.92
N ASP A 118 -10.36 -4.64 0.38
CA ASP A 118 -10.12 -6.01 -0.10
C ASP A 118 -9.34 -6.03 -1.43
N ASN A 119 -9.22 -4.89 -2.09
CA ASN A 119 -8.80 -4.75 -3.47
C ASN A 119 -7.50 -3.97 -3.67
N ASN A 120 -6.44 -4.30 -2.93
CA ASN A 120 -5.10 -3.73 -3.07
C ASN A 120 -5.16 -2.18 -3.14
N LEU A 121 -5.56 -1.56 -2.04
CA LEU A 121 -5.54 -0.11 -1.91
C LEU A 121 -4.10 0.38 -1.78
N LEU A 122 -3.71 1.33 -2.64
CA LEU A 122 -2.43 2.01 -2.57
C LEU A 122 -2.62 3.46 -2.13
N VAL A 123 -1.94 3.86 -1.07
CA VAL A 123 -1.91 5.25 -0.57
C VAL A 123 -0.53 5.85 -0.83
N CYS A 124 -0.48 6.94 -1.60
CA CYS A 124 0.76 7.69 -1.83
C CYS A 124 0.68 9.02 -1.08
N SER A 125 1.59 9.20 -0.12
CA SER A 125 1.64 10.40 0.73
C SER A 125 3.06 10.69 1.17
N ASP A 126 3.45 11.95 1.08
CA ASP A 126 4.69 12.47 1.70
C ASP A 126 4.41 13.08 3.08
N ASN A 127 3.13 13.22 3.46
CA ASN A 127 2.69 13.77 4.75
C ASN A 127 2.22 12.63 5.66
N VAL A 128 2.96 12.41 6.76
CA VAL A 128 2.68 11.36 7.73
C VAL A 128 1.42 11.68 8.55
N GLU A 129 1.18 12.94 8.86
CA GLU A 129 0.03 13.38 9.68
C GLU A 129 -1.29 13.08 8.96
N ASN A 130 -1.40 13.47 7.69
CA ASN A 130 -2.58 13.17 6.87
C ASN A 130 -2.81 11.66 6.73
N THR A 131 -1.74 10.90 6.56
CA THR A 131 -1.83 9.44 6.50
C THR A 131 -2.41 8.87 7.80
N ASN A 132 -1.98 9.38 8.95
CA ASN A 132 -2.46 8.93 10.25
C ASN A 132 -3.94 9.29 10.48
N ILE A 133 -4.37 10.48 10.05
CA ILE A 133 -5.79 10.88 10.11
C ILE A 133 -6.63 9.94 9.24
N LEU A 134 -6.21 9.69 8.00
CA LEU A 134 -6.89 8.76 7.09
C LEU A 134 -7.01 7.36 7.72
N LEU A 135 -5.93 6.83 8.30
CA LEU A 135 -5.95 5.52 8.94
C LEU A 135 -6.85 5.48 10.17
N LYS A 136 -6.83 6.51 11.01
CA LYS A 136 -7.75 6.63 12.15
C LYS A 136 -9.20 6.63 11.70
N ASN A 137 -9.52 7.38 10.64
CA ASN A 137 -10.87 7.43 10.09
C ASN A 137 -11.33 6.06 9.59
N ILE A 138 -10.48 5.36 8.85
CA ILE A 138 -10.78 4.02 8.35
C ILE A 138 -10.95 3.04 9.51
N THR A 139 -10.03 3.00 10.47
CA THR A 139 -10.04 2.03 11.57
C THR A 139 -11.22 2.18 12.53
N LYS A 140 -11.75 3.40 12.69
CA LYS A 140 -12.97 3.65 13.48
C LYS A 140 -14.21 2.99 12.87
N GLN A 141 -14.23 2.73 11.56
CA GLN A 141 -15.39 2.26 10.80
C GLN A 141 -15.36 0.76 10.47
N ILE A 142 -14.27 0.07 10.76
CA ILE A 142 -14.08 -1.36 10.44
C ILE A 142 -14.33 -2.19 11.70
N ASP A 143 -15.10 -3.27 11.59
CA ASP A 143 -15.39 -4.17 12.71
C ASP A 143 -14.45 -5.37 12.81
N GLU A 144 -13.80 -5.72 11.71
CA GLU A 144 -12.84 -6.82 11.63
C GLU A 144 -11.51 -6.47 12.32
N LYS A 145 -10.63 -7.44 12.44
CA LYS A 145 -9.29 -7.25 13.00
C LYS A 145 -8.44 -6.34 12.12
N ILE A 146 -7.71 -5.46 12.78
CA ILE A 146 -6.82 -4.48 12.13
C ILE A 146 -5.42 -4.60 12.72
N VAL A 147 -4.42 -4.65 11.85
CA VAL A 147 -3.00 -4.59 12.23
C VAL A 147 -2.33 -3.41 11.51
N ILE A 148 -1.77 -2.49 12.28
CA ILE A 148 -1.06 -1.31 11.75
C ILE A 148 0.42 -1.42 12.12
N PHE A 149 1.30 -1.35 11.11
CA PHE A 149 2.74 -1.24 11.34
C PHE A 149 3.14 0.23 11.49
N ASP A 150 3.40 0.64 12.72
CA ASP A 150 3.85 2.00 13.05
C ASP A 150 5.37 2.10 12.89
N THR A 151 5.81 2.59 11.73
CA THR A 151 7.23 2.79 11.41
C THR A 151 7.75 4.16 11.84
N ASP A 152 6.87 5.08 12.22
CA ASP A 152 7.21 6.45 12.57
C ASP A 152 7.02 6.76 14.07
N GLY A 153 6.38 5.86 14.83
CA GLY A 153 6.11 6.02 16.26
C GLY A 153 4.96 7.00 16.60
N LEU A 154 4.16 7.37 15.59
CA LEU A 154 3.16 8.44 15.72
C LEU A 154 1.74 7.95 16.03
N PHE A 155 1.49 6.65 16.00
CA PHE A 155 0.22 6.10 16.43
C PHE A 155 0.19 5.94 17.93
N ASP A 156 -0.82 6.56 18.56
CA ASP A 156 -1.12 6.40 19.99
C ASP A 156 -2.46 5.67 20.13
N ALA A 157 -2.43 4.51 20.76
CA ALA A 157 -3.61 3.72 21.08
C ALA A 157 -3.33 2.76 22.22
N GLU A 158 -4.38 2.35 22.94
CA GLU A 158 -4.30 1.46 24.10
C GLU A 158 -3.66 0.10 23.79
N ASN A 159 -3.83 -0.39 22.56
CA ASN A 159 -3.33 -1.70 22.10
C ASN A 159 -2.03 -1.59 21.27
N LYS A 160 -1.19 -0.65 21.58
CA LYS A 160 0.13 -0.49 20.99
C LYS A 160 1.11 -1.46 21.65
N ILE A 161 1.72 -2.32 20.84
CA ILE A 161 2.77 -3.26 21.25
C ILE A 161 4.09 -2.87 20.61
N THR A 162 5.14 -2.77 21.41
CA THR A 162 6.47 -2.35 20.97
C THR A 162 7.39 -3.54 20.80
N PHE A 163 8.04 -3.64 19.66
CA PHE A 163 9.04 -4.67 19.40
C PHE A 163 10.23 -4.57 20.38
N GLY A 164 10.74 -5.71 20.83
CA GLY A 164 11.82 -5.80 21.80
C GLY A 164 11.37 -5.66 23.26
N LYS A 165 10.18 -5.07 23.49
CA LYS A 165 9.59 -4.92 24.81
C LYS A 165 8.43 -5.88 25.06
N ASP A 166 7.43 -5.84 24.20
CA ASP A 166 6.19 -6.59 24.36
C ASP A 166 6.21 -7.91 23.57
N PHE A 167 6.94 -7.97 22.48
CA PHE A 167 7.16 -9.18 21.68
C PHE A 167 8.54 -9.19 21.03
N LYS A 168 9.00 -10.38 20.62
CA LYS A 168 10.30 -10.61 20.02
C LYS A 168 10.22 -11.63 18.89
N LEU A 169 11.24 -11.67 18.03
CA LEU A 169 11.36 -12.70 17.01
C LEU A 169 11.76 -14.06 17.64
N PRO A 170 11.15 -15.19 17.27
CA PRO A 170 11.71 -16.49 17.60
C PRO A 170 13.01 -16.70 16.81
N LEU A 171 14.04 -17.21 17.41
CA LEU A 171 15.20 -17.71 16.68
C LEU A 171 14.88 -19.12 16.18
N ASN A 172 14.42 -19.23 14.94
CA ASN A 172 14.00 -20.48 14.31
C ASN A 172 14.61 -20.67 12.92
N TYR A 173 14.17 -21.68 12.21
CA TYR A 173 14.63 -22.00 10.87
C TYR A 173 14.57 -20.80 9.90
N ASP A 174 13.52 -20.00 9.94
CA ASP A 174 13.32 -18.87 9.02
C ASP A 174 14.11 -17.62 9.45
N THR A 175 14.00 -17.26 10.73
CA THR A 175 14.59 -15.99 11.25
C THR A 175 16.10 -16.03 11.44
N ILE A 176 16.70 -17.21 11.59
CA ILE A 176 18.17 -17.34 11.71
C ILE A 176 18.88 -16.86 10.45
N ASN A 177 18.26 -17.01 9.27
CA ASN A 177 18.82 -16.52 8.01
C ASN A 177 18.97 -15.00 7.99
N PHE A 178 18.12 -14.28 8.70
CA PHE A 178 18.22 -12.83 8.83
C PHE A 178 19.60 -12.41 9.40
N ILE A 179 20.07 -13.10 10.45
CA ILE A 179 21.39 -12.82 11.03
C ILE A 179 22.48 -13.16 10.00
N TYR A 180 22.39 -14.32 9.36
CA TYR A 180 23.39 -14.77 8.38
C TYR A 180 23.49 -13.79 7.19
N GLU A 181 22.39 -13.34 6.64
CA GLU A 181 22.37 -12.46 5.49
C GLU A 181 22.84 -11.02 5.81
N ASN A 182 22.61 -10.53 7.03
CA ASN A 182 22.86 -9.12 7.35
C ASN A 182 24.13 -8.86 8.15
N GLU A 183 24.68 -9.86 8.85
CA GLU A 183 25.85 -9.66 9.71
C GLU A 183 27.14 -10.27 9.17
N LEU A 184 27.10 -11.00 8.07
CA LEU A 184 28.27 -11.71 7.54
C LEU A 184 28.79 -11.16 6.21
N ASP A 185 28.30 -10.02 5.76
CA ASP A 185 28.73 -9.43 4.47
C ASP A 185 30.19 -9.02 4.45
N ASP A 186 30.75 -8.63 5.60
CA ASP A 186 32.12 -8.21 5.78
C ASP A 186 33.08 -9.35 6.17
N VAL A 187 32.57 -10.60 6.25
CA VAL A 187 33.37 -11.79 6.61
C VAL A 187 33.92 -12.45 5.35
N ASP A 188 35.22 -12.83 5.38
CA ASP A 188 35.87 -13.53 4.27
C ASP A 188 35.17 -14.88 3.95
N ALA A 189 35.33 -15.36 2.70
CA ALA A 189 34.64 -16.56 2.21
C ALA A 189 34.89 -17.82 3.02
N THR A 190 36.14 -18.00 3.53
CA THR A 190 36.55 -19.19 4.31
C THR A 190 35.86 -19.18 5.68
N SER A 191 35.91 -18.03 6.34
CA SER A 191 35.28 -17.83 7.64
C SER A 191 33.76 -17.88 7.56
N ARG A 192 33.21 -17.33 6.46
CA ARG A 192 31.77 -17.42 6.17
C ARG A 192 31.30 -18.87 6.05
N ALA A 193 32.07 -19.74 5.39
CA ALA A 193 31.71 -21.16 5.27
C ALA A 193 31.62 -21.86 6.63
N VAL A 194 32.62 -21.64 7.53
CA VAL A 194 32.59 -22.22 8.88
C VAL A 194 31.41 -21.70 9.70
N ILE A 195 31.11 -20.40 9.61
CA ILE A 195 29.94 -19.81 10.28
C ILE A 195 28.66 -20.37 9.70
N GLN A 196 28.59 -20.59 8.39
CA GLN A 196 27.43 -21.17 7.71
C GLN A 196 27.08 -22.56 8.25
N ASP A 197 28.08 -23.41 8.49
CA ASP A 197 27.84 -24.74 9.05
C ASP A 197 27.15 -24.66 10.42
N ILE A 198 27.58 -23.72 11.28
CA ILE A 198 26.93 -23.50 12.58
C ILE A 198 25.46 -23.06 12.39
N PHE A 199 25.19 -22.16 11.43
CA PHE A 199 23.80 -21.72 11.16
C PHE A 199 22.93 -22.87 10.64
N ILE A 200 23.48 -23.73 9.77
CA ILE A 200 22.78 -24.92 9.27
C ILE A 200 22.48 -25.89 10.42
N GLU A 201 23.44 -26.17 11.30
CA GLU A 201 23.24 -27.03 12.46
C GLU A 201 22.13 -26.47 13.38
N VAL A 202 22.14 -25.18 13.66
CA VAL A 202 21.12 -24.53 14.47
C VAL A 202 19.76 -24.54 13.79
N GLN A 203 19.70 -24.35 12.48
CA GLN A 203 18.45 -24.48 11.70
C GLN A 203 17.84 -25.88 11.79
N GLU A 204 18.66 -26.91 11.56
CA GLU A 204 18.20 -28.31 11.67
C GLU A 204 17.82 -28.68 13.12
N TYR A 205 18.54 -28.14 14.10
CA TYR A 205 18.19 -28.34 15.50
C TYR A 205 16.83 -27.72 15.84
N THR A 206 16.59 -26.47 15.42
CA THR A 206 15.32 -25.77 15.69
C THR A 206 14.11 -26.42 15.05
N LYS A 207 14.25 -27.07 13.88
CA LYS A 207 13.16 -27.85 13.25
C LYS A 207 12.69 -29.03 14.12
N ASN A 208 13.59 -29.58 14.90
CA ASN A 208 13.32 -30.76 15.72
C ASN A 208 12.90 -30.41 17.15
N LEU A 209 12.95 -29.13 17.54
CA LEU A 209 12.48 -28.68 18.84
C LEU A 209 10.96 -28.65 18.90
N PRO A 210 10.34 -29.18 19.97
CA PRO A 210 8.89 -29.14 20.15
C PRO A 210 8.33 -27.72 20.14
N GLU A 211 9.11 -26.75 20.62
CA GLU A 211 8.75 -25.33 20.73
C GLU A 211 9.02 -24.56 19.45
N GLY A 212 9.76 -25.14 18.49
CA GLY A 212 10.05 -24.57 17.18
C GLY A 212 11.02 -23.37 17.19
N TYR A 213 11.68 -23.06 18.31
CA TYR A 213 12.65 -21.97 18.43
C TYR A 213 13.78 -22.34 19.40
N LEU A 214 14.91 -21.63 19.28
CA LEU A 214 16.04 -21.73 20.19
C LEU A 214 16.11 -20.45 21.04
N PRO A 215 16.20 -20.50 22.39
CA PRO A 215 16.47 -19.32 23.21
C PRO A 215 17.74 -18.62 22.75
N PHE A 216 17.71 -17.31 22.60
CA PHE A 216 18.80 -16.57 21.94
C PHE A 216 20.11 -16.63 22.74
N GLU A 217 20.05 -16.58 24.07
CA GLU A 217 21.24 -16.75 24.90
C GLU A 217 21.88 -18.13 24.75
N THR A 218 21.07 -19.18 24.50
CA THR A 218 21.57 -20.52 24.16
C THR A 218 22.40 -20.49 22.87
N PHE A 219 21.91 -19.77 21.83
CA PHE A 219 22.66 -19.63 20.58
C PHE A 219 23.99 -18.90 20.78
N ILE A 220 24.02 -17.80 21.55
CA ILE A 220 25.25 -17.09 21.89
C ILE A 220 26.25 -18.03 22.59
N ASN A 221 25.77 -18.86 23.52
CA ASN A 221 26.58 -19.83 24.24
C ASN A 221 27.14 -20.92 23.32
N VAL A 222 26.36 -21.40 22.34
CA VAL A 222 26.85 -22.34 21.30
C VAL A 222 28.01 -21.72 20.51
N VAL A 223 27.87 -20.47 20.06
CA VAL A 223 28.90 -19.75 19.32
C VAL A 223 30.18 -19.59 20.20
N ASP A 224 30.02 -19.28 21.49
CA ASP A 224 31.11 -19.13 22.44
C ASP A 224 31.85 -20.47 22.70
N GLN A 225 31.09 -21.57 22.82
CA GLN A 225 31.62 -22.91 22.97
C GLN A 225 32.41 -23.33 21.72
N GLN A 226 31.87 -23.16 20.55
CA GLN A 226 32.52 -23.44 19.26
C GLN A 226 33.82 -22.63 19.13
N TYR A 227 33.86 -21.37 19.57
CA TYR A 227 35.07 -20.59 19.62
C TYR A 227 36.11 -21.22 20.55
N LYS A 228 35.75 -21.66 21.76
CA LYS A 228 36.67 -22.27 22.70
C LYS A 228 37.28 -23.56 22.17
N GLU A 229 36.52 -24.34 21.40
CA GLU A 229 36.94 -25.62 20.83
C GLU A 229 37.79 -25.42 19.56
N THR A 230 37.44 -24.51 18.69
CA THR A 230 38.07 -24.34 17.37
C THR A 230 39.08 -23.20 17.31
N GLN A 231 39.01 -22.24 18.22
CA GLN A 231 39.84 -21.02 18.26
C GLN A 231 39.73 -20.18 16.96
N ILE A 232 38.62 -20.26 16.25
CA ILE A 232 38.36 -19.48 15.03
C ILE A 232 38.05 -18.03 15.40
N PRO A 233 38.88 -17.01 15.04
CA PRO A 233 38.70 -15.62 15.48
C PRO A 233 37.38 -15.00 15.04
N GLN A 234 36.86 -15.44 13.92
CA GLN A 234 35.59 -14.93 13.34
C GLN A 234 34.36 -15.24 14.19
N LEU A 235 34.42 -16.28 15.03
CA LEU A 235 33.35 -16.58 15.99
C LEU A 235 33.29 -15.54 17.11
N VAL A 236 34.40 -14.91 17.48
CA VAL A 236 34.40 -13.75 18.40
C VAL A 236 33.67 -12.56 17.75
N LEU A 237 33.96 -12.31 16.47
CA LEU A 237 33.29 -11.24 15.73
C LEU A 237 31.78 -11.49 15.65
N LEU A 238 31.38 -12.72 15.27
CA LEU A 238 29.99 -13.12 15.26
C LEU A 238 29.33 -12.92 16.62
N LYS A 239 29.94 -13.42 17.69
CA LYS A 239 29.45 -13.23 19.06
C LYS A 239 29.24 -11.76 19.40
N ASN A 240 30.18 -10.89 19.06
CA ASN A 240 30.05 -9.45 19.32
C ASN A 240 28.88 -8.83 18.52
N LYS A 241 28.63 -9.29 17.30
CA LYS A 241 27.47 -8.87 16.51
C LYS A 241 26.16 -9.37 17.10
N LEU A 242 26.13 -10.61 17.62
CA LEU A 242 24.95 -11.18 18.31
C LEU A 242 24.61 -10.43 19.60
N ILE A 243 25.61 -9.96 20.35
CA ILE A 243 25.38 -9.17 21.57
C ILE A 243 24.55 -7.92 21.29
N LYS A 244 24.70 -7.28 20.14
CA LYS A 244 23.87 -6.16 19.71
C LYS A 244 22.38 -6.52 19.68
N TYR A 245 22.02 -7.68 19.14
CA TYR A 245 20.62 -8.15 19.10
C TYR A 245 20.09 -8.51 20.48
N ARG A 246 20.95 -9.02 21.38
CA ARG A 246 20.61 -9.24 22.78
C ARG A 246 20.28 -7.92 23.48
N ASP A 247 21.11 -6.91 23.29
CA ASP A 247 20.93 -5.59 23.93
C ASP A 247 19.67 -4.88 23.43
N LEU A 248 19.26 -5.14 22.18
CA LEU A 248 18.00 -4.68 21.59
C LEU A 248 16.80 -5.58 21.92
N ASN A 249 16.99 -6.67 22.67
CA ASN A 249 15.94 -7.67 22.95
C ASN A 249 15.23 -8.18 21.68
N THR A 250 15.98 -8.38 20.61
CA THR A 250 15.43 -8.74 19.29
C THR A 250 14.84 -10.13 19.26
N PHE A 251 15.50 -11.11 19.89
CA PHE A 251 15.10 -12.52 19.83
C PHE A 251 14.55 -13.05 21.16
N ALA A 252 13.65 -14.00 21.06
CA ALA A 252 12.94 -14.58 22.17
C ALA A 252 13.83 -15.48 23.06
N GLU A 253 13.63 -15.37 24.38
CA GLU A 253 14.22 -16.25 25.38
C GLU A 253 13.22 -17.25 25.94
N THR A 254 11.94 -16.92 25.87
CA THR A 254 10.86 -17.73 26.44
C THR A 254 9.73 -17.95 25.44
N LEU A 255 8.97 -19.03 25.66
CA LEU A 255 7.76 -19.31 24.86
C LEU A 255 6.74 -18.16 24.95
N LYS A 256 6.71 -17.46 26.07
CA LYS A 256 5.86 -16.28 26.23
C LYS A 256 6.25 -15.17 25.24
N ASP A 257 7.55 -14.94 25.03
CA ASP A 257 8.03 -13.92 24.06
C ASP A 257 7.57 -14.29 22.63
N VAL A 258 7.57 -15.57 22.26
CA VAL A 258 7.16 -16.06 20.93
C VAL A 258 5.65 -15.92 20.73
N LEU A 259 4.84 -16.24 21.75
CA LEU A 259 3.38 -16.23 21.65
C LEU A 259 2.76 -14.86 21.86
N SER A 260 3.49 -13.89 22.42
CA SER A 260 2.95 -12.58 22.78
C SER A 260 2.32 -11.83 21.62
N LEU A 261 2.94 -11.86 20.44
CA LEU A 261 2.41 -11.21 19.22
C LEU A 261 1.09 -11.83 18.77
N SER A 262 1.01 -13.16 18.67
CA SER A 262 -0.21 -13.84 18.26
C SER A 262 -1.35 -13.60 19.23
N ILE A 263 -1.07 -13.62 20.54
CA ILE A 263 -2.04 -13.35 21.60
C ILE A 263 -2.54 -11.88 21.53
N ALA A 264 -1.64 -10.93 21.26
CA ALA A 264 -2.03 -9.54 21.16
C ALA A 264 -2.97 -9.30 19.97
N ILE A 265 -2.63 -9.85 18.78
CA ILE A 265 -3.48 -9.73 17.59
C ILE A 265 -4.81 -10.46 17.77
N ASP A 266 -4.80 -11.62 18.41
CA ASP A 266 -6.02 -12.41 18.62
C ASP A 266 -7.01 -11.71 19.58
N LYS A 267 -6.52 -11.07 20.64
CA LYS A 267 -7.35 -10.45 21.66
C LYS A 267 -7.89 -9.06 21.29
N SER A 268 -7.23 -8.36 20.39
CA SER A 268 -7.53 -6.96 20.10
C SER A 268 -8.21 -6.82 18.75
N LYS A 269 -9.19 -5.90 18.65
CA LYS A 269 -9.76 -5.47 17.36
C LYS A 269 -8.71 -4.73 16.54
N VAL A 270 -8.02 -3.77 17.16
CA VAL A 270 -6.93 -2.99 16.53
C VAL A 270 -5.64 -3.26 17.28
N THR A 271 -4.62 -3.73 16.58
CA THR A 271 -3.26 -3.92 17.12
C THR A 271 -2.29 -3.01 16.38
N ILE A 272 -1.60 -2.14 17.10
CA ILE A 272 -0.55 -1.30 16.56
C ILE A 272 0.80 -1.91 16.92
N ILE A 273 1.59 -2.20 15.91
CA ILE A 273 2.93 -2.79 16.04
C ILE A 273 3.96 -1.69 15.84
N ASP A 274 4.49 -1.20 16.97
CA ASP A 274 5.51 -0.17 16.96
C ASP A 274 6.89 -0.76 16.68
N ILE A 275 7.43 -0.39 15.53
CA ILE A 275 8.77 -0.75 15.06
C ILE A 275 9.60 0.48 14.68
N SER A 276 9.19 1.66 15.12
CA SER A 276 9.77 2.95 14.74
C SER A 276 11.24 3.10 15.13
N GLU A 277 11.63 2.55 16.28
CA GLU A 277 13.02 2.61 16.75
C GLU A 277 13.95 1.57 16.08
N MET A 278 13.39 0.67 15.27
CA MET A 278 14.16 -0.41 14.65
C MET A 278 14.80 0.03 13.33
N ALA A 279 16.02 -0.49 13.09
CA ALA A 279 16.67 -0.31 11.79
C ALA A 279 15.78 -0.87 10.66
N PRO A 280 15.77 -0.25 9.45
CA PRO A 280 14.87 -0.63 8.36
C PRO A 280 14.97 -2.11 7.96
N VAL A 281 16.17 -2.70 8.04
CA VAL A 281 16.39 -4.12 7.75
C VAL A 281 15.64 -5.01 8.76
N LEU A 282 15.66 -4.63 10.04
CA LEU A 282 14.94 -5.34 11.10
C LEU A 282 13.42 -5.10 10.99
N GLN A 283 12.99 -3.88 10.65
CA GLN A 283 11.57 -3.61 10.36
C GLN A 283 11.02 -4.57 9.30
N LYS A 284 11.78 -4.77 8.21
CA LYS A 284 11.41 -5.71 7.13
C LYS A 284 11.21 -7.14 7.65
N GLU A 285 12.10 -7.61 8.52
CA GLU A 285 12.01 -8.95 9.09
C GLU A 285 10.83 -9.10 10.06
N ILE A 286 10.61 -8.09 10.91
CA ILE A 286 9.47 -8.06 11.83
C ILE A 286 8.15 -8.08 11.05
N MET A 287 8.03 -7.28 9.97
CA MET A 287 6.85 -7.31 9.11
C MET A 287 6.64 -8.69 8.50
N SER A 288 7.71 -9.32 7.97
CA SER A 288 7.63 -10.67 7.38
C SER A 288 7.16 -11.71 8.39
N TYR A 289 7.74 -11.70 9.59
CA TYR A 289 7.36 -12.58 10.68
C TYR A 289 5.91 -12.37 11.11
N THR A 290 5.51 -11.12 11.31
CA THR A 290 4.13 -10.77 11.71
C THR A 290 3.11 -11.26 10.69
N TYR A 291 3.40 -11.16 9.39
CA TYR A 291 2.56 -11.75 8.35
C TYR A 291 2.42 -13.27 8.48
N GLY A 292 3.51 -13.96 8.84
CA GLY A 292 3.46 -15.39 9.16
C GLY A 292 2.53 -15.69 10.33
N VAL A 293 2.57 -14.88 11.39
CA VAL A 293 1.69 -14.99 12.54
C VAL A 293 0.23 -14.73 12.16
N MET A 294 -0.05 -13.65 11.42
CA MET A 294 -1.41 -13.31 10.97
C MET A 294 -2.04 -14.41 10.13
N LYS A 295 -1.28 -15.09 9.27
CA LYS A 295 -1.76 -16.26 8.50
C LYS A 295 -2.22 -17.44 9.37
N GLY A 296 -1.74 -17.53 10.60
CA GLY A 296 -2.17 -18.54 11.58
C GLY A 296 -3.50 -18.18 12.26
N ILE A 297 -3.99 -16.95 12.09
CA ILE A 297 -5.25 -16.49 12.69
C ILE A 297 -6.38 -16.76 11.69
N ASN A 298 -7.43 -17.46 12.12
CA ASN A 298 -8.54 -17.85 11.25
C ASN A 298 -9.65 -16.79 11.19
N GLU A 299 -9.25 -15.53 10.99
CA GLU A 299 -10.15 -14.38 10.85
C GLU A 299 -9.67 -13.49 9.73
N THR A 300 -10.56 -12.65 9.18
CA THR A 300 -10.18 -11.61 8.22
C THR A 300 -9.40 -10.51 8.93
N ILE A 301 -8.24 -10.14 8.37
CA ILE A 301 -7.37 -9.09 8.93
C ILE A 301 -7.13 -8.02 7.87
N TYR A 302 -7.43 -6.77 8.22
CA TYR A 302 -6.98 -5.61 7.45
C TYR A 302 -5.63 -5.13 7.98
N SER A 303 -4.63 -5.12 7.12
CA SER A 303 -3.28 -4.70 7.46
C SER A 303 -2.92 -3.37 6.78
N PHE A 304 -2.34 -2.45 7.54
CA PHE A 304 -1.85 -1.18 7.02
C PHE A 304 -0.34 -1.10 7.21
N VAL A 305 0.36 -1.00 6.09
CA VAL A 305 1.83 -1.08 6.09
C VAL A 305 2.43 0.12 5.38
N LYS A 306 3.24 0.88 6.09
CA LYS A 306 4.05 1.94 5.50
C LYS A 306 5.39 1.37 5.05
N VAL A 307 5.69 1.52 3.76
CA VAL A 307 6.93 1.04 3.14
C VAL A 307 7.77 2.19 2.60
N ASP A 308 9.07 2.04 2.71
CA ASP A 308 10.06 2.90 2.09
C ASP A 308 11.14 2.09 1.33
N ASN A 309 12.12 2.78 0.76
CA ASN A 309 13.18 2.16 -0.01
C ASN A 309 14.12 1.27 0.81
N ALA A 310 14.18 1.45 2.13
CA ALA A 310 15.08 0.76 3.03
C ALA A 310 14.40 -0.44 3.73
N ASN A 311 13.11 -0.29 4.15
CA ASN A 311 12.38 -1.32 4.91
C ASN A 311 11.60 -2.30 4.05
N SER A 312 11.80 -2.32 2.74
CA SER A 312 11.02 -3.16 1.83
C SER A 312 11.85 -3.94 0.81
N SER A 313 11.27 -5.00 0.28
CA SER A 313 11.84 -5.82 -0.81
C SER A 313 10.72 -6.33 -1.72
N LYS A 314 11.06 -6.72 -2.95
CA LYS A 314 10.09 -7.34 -3.88
C LYS A 314 9.41 -8.58 -3.29
N ARG A 315 10.15 -9.38 -2.50
CA ARG A 315 9.59 -10.56 -1.81
C ARG A 315 8.52 -10.17 -0.80
N LEU A 316 8.83 -9.19 0.06
CA LEU A 316 7.89 -8.69 1.07
C LEU A 316 6.65 -8.07 0.43
N LEU A 317 6.82 -7.26 -0.62
CA LEU A 317 5.68 -6.68 -1.34
C LEU A 317 4.77 -7.76 -1.96
N LYS A 318 5.33 -8.84 -2.51
CA LYS A 318 4.53 -9.97 -2.98
C LYS A 318 3.72 -10.62 -1.86
N THR A 319 4.29 -10.70 -0.65
CA THR A 319 3.57 -11.19 0.54
C THR A 319 2.40 -10.27 0.88
N PHE A 320 2.61 -8.95 0.85
CA PHE A 320 1.56 -7.95 1.11
C PHE A 320 0.43 -7.98 0.08
N LEU A 321 0.73 -8.26 -1.16
CA LEU A 321 -0.24 -8.35 -2.24
C LEU A 321 -0.96 -9.71 -2.31
N SER A 322 -0.54 -10.71 -1.51
CA SER A 322 -1.23 -11.99 -1.43
C SER A 322 -2.51 -11.84 -0.59
N ARG A 323 -3.62 -12.42 -1.08
CA ARG A 323 -4.96 -12.28 -0.47
C ARG A 323 -5.37 -13.50 0.38
N ASP A 324 -4.46 -14.02 1.18
CA ASP A 324 -4.70 -15.22 1.98
C ASP A 324 -5.47 -14.91 3.29
N GLY A 325 -6.61 -14.21 3.21
CA GLY A 325 -7.38 -13.75 4.38
C GLY A 325 -6.82 -12.49 5.05
N ILE A 326 -5.70 -11.96 4.54
CA ILE A 326 -5.08 -10.72 4.97
C ILE A 326 -5.17 -9.72 3.81
N TYR A 327 -5.86 -8.62 4.03
CA TYR A 327 -5.99 -7.55 3.04
C TYR A 327 -5.10 -6.38 3.42
N THR A 328 -4.17 -6.04 2.54
CA THR A 328 -3.14 -5.05 2.87
C THR A 328 -3.31 -3.77 2.09
N THR A 329 -3.48 -2.67 2.81
CA THR A 329 -3.30 -1.32 2.30
C THR A 329 -1.83 -0.95 2.40
N ILE A 330 -1.20 -0.69 1.26
CA ILE A 330 0.20 -0.28 1.20
C ILE A 330 0.27 1.24 1.15
N ILE A 331 1.08 1.81 2.02
CA ILE A 331 1.32 3.24 2.14
C ILE A 331 2.77 3.51 1.76
N CYS A 332 3.00 4.40 0.81
CA CYS A 332 4.36 4.75 0.41
C CYS A 332 4.48 6.23 0.01
N ARG A 333 5.72 6.72 -0.11
CA ARG A 333 5.99 8.05 -0.67
C ARG A 333 5.91 8.02 -2.20
N HIS A 334 5.73 9.18 -2.80
CA HIS A 334 5.71 9.34 -4.26
C HIS A 334 7.04 8.96 -4.94
N GLU A 335 8.16 9.00 -4.22
CA GLU A 335 9.50 8.62 -4.72
C GLU A 335 9.89 7.16 -4.43
N TYR A 336 8.90 6.32 -4.13
CA TYR A 336 9.17 4.93 -3.79
C TYR A 336 9.62 4.12 -5.01
N LYS A 337 10.75 3.41 -4.89
CA LYS A 337 11.39 2.68 -6.01
C LYS A 337 10.54 1.60 -6.69
N TYR A 338 9.58 1.02 -5.96
CA TYR A 338 8.66 -0.01 -6.48
C TYR A 338 7.25 0.53 -6.74
N LEU A 339 7.10 1.86 -6.79
CA LEU A 339 5.82 2.51 -7.05
C LEU A 339 5.16 2.07 -8.38
N PRO A 340 5.90 1.92 -9.49
CA PRO A 340 5.31 1.43 -10.74
C PRO A 340 4.69 0.05 -10.61
N GLU A 341 5.35 -0.88 -9.92
CA GLU A 341 4.84 -2.23 -9.67
C GLU A 341 3.60 -2.20 -8.77
N LEU A 342 3.62 -1.40 -7.70
CA LEU A 342 2.47 -1.25 -6.80
C LEU A 342 1.27 -0.62 -7.51
N LYS A 343 1.49 0.44 -8.29
CA LYS A 343 0.44 1.09 -9.08
C LYS A 343 -0.20 0.11 -10.08
N SER A 344 0.60 -0.74 -10.70
CA SER A 344 0.10 -1.77 -11.62
C SER A 344 -0.74 -2.86 -10.93
N ALA A 345 -0.48 -3.13 -9.64
CA ALA A 345 -1.21 -4.12 -8.85
C ALA A 345 -2.42 -3.53 -8.10
N ALA A 346 -2.45 -2.21 -7.91
CA ALA A 346 -3.50 -1.52 -7.17
C ALA A 346 -4.76 -1.39 -8.03
N GLN A 347 -5.91 -1.68 -7.43
CA GLN A 347 -7.23 -1.43 -8.04
C GLN A 347 -7.80 -0.08 -7.62
N ASN A 348 -7.32 0.45 -6.50
CA ASN A 348 -7.72 1.74 -5.97
C ASN A 348 -6.51 2.52 -5.49
N LEU A 349 -6.52 3.83 -5.71
CA LEU A 349 -5.45 4.75 -5.37
C LEU A 349 -5.99 5.87 -4.49
N ILE A 350 -5.22 6.24 -3.47
CA ILE A 350 -5.37 7.48 -2.72
C ILE A 350 -4.07 8.26 -2.89
N LEU A 351 -4.15 9.47 -3.44
CA LEU A 351 -3.00 10.29 -3.78
C LEU A 351 -3.10 11.63 -3.05
N PHE A 352 -2.23 11.86 -2.09
CA PHE A 352 -2.02 13.16 -1.47
C PHE A 352 -1.11 14.04 -2.32
N THR A 353 -1.06 15.33 -2.01
CA THR A 353 -0.17 16.27 -2.69
C THR A 353 1.29 15.83 -2.57
N PRO A 354 2.01 15.60 -3.69
CA PRO A 354 3.42 15.29 -3.66
C PRO A 354 4.27 16.53 -3.38
N GLN A 355 5.44 16.34 -2.75
CA GLN A 355 6.42 17.44 -2.61
C GLN A 355 6.98 17.88 -3.97
N THR A 356 7.13 16.91 -4.88
CA THR A 356 7.55 17.14 -6.26
C THR A 356 6.65 16.36 -7.20
N LEU A 357 6.27 16.96 -8.34
CA LEU A 357 5.43 16.28 -9.32
C LEU A 357 6.17 15.10 -9.92
N GLN A 358 5.57 13.93 -9.79
CA GLN A 358 6.13 12.66 -10.25
C GLN A 358 5.59 12.29 -11.63
N HIS A 359 6.46 11.74 -12.46
CA HIS A 359 6.06 11.25 -13.79
C HIS A 359 5.05 10.09 -13.71
N ASP A 360 5.15 9.26 -12.67
CA ASP A 360 4.27 8.10 -12.47
C ASP A 360 2.78 8.46 -12.33
N PHE A 361 2.49 9.69 -11.89
CA PHE A 361 1.14 10.22 -11.73
C PHE A 361 0.81 11.37 -12.67
N ALA A 362 1.51 11.49 -13.81
CA ALA A 362 1.31 12.58 -14.78
C ALA A 362 -0.16 12.75 -15.20
N ALA A 363 -0.92 11.65 -15.30
CA ALA A 363 -2.35 11.68 -15.60
C ALA A 363 -3.20 12.46 -14.58
N TYR A 364 -2.72 12.59 -13.35
CA TYR A 364 -3.42 13.28 -12.25
C TYR A 364 -2.83 14.64 -11.92
N ASN A 365 -1.77 15.08 -12.61
CA ASN A 365 -1.06 16.32 -12.30
C ASN A 365 -1.97 17.55 -12.33
N THR A 366 -2.99 17.57 -13.18
CA THR A 366 -3.96 18.66 -13.23
C THR A 366 -4.72 18.84 -11.92
N PHE A 367 -5.01 17.75 -11.24
CA PHE A 367 -5.64 17.75 -9.91
C PHE A 367 -4.60 17.92 -8.81
N LEU A 368 -3.54 17.12 -8.81
CA LEU A 368 -2.50 17.13 -7.78
C LEU A 368 -1.87 18.51 -7.54
N ASN A 369 -1.70 19.29 -8.61
CA ASN A 369 -1.17 20.67 -8.54
C ASN A 369 -2.10 21.68 -7.85
N LYS A 370 -3.34 21.30 -7.59
CA LYS A 370 -4.39 22.19 -7.09
C LYS A 370 -4.99 21.73 -5.76
N LEU A 371 -4.52 20.60 -5.25
CA LEU A 371 -4.93 20.12 -3.95
C LEU A 371 -4.41 21.01 -2.84
N ASN A 372 -5.23 21.24 -1.84
CA ASN A 372 -4.80 21.75 -0.55
C ASN A 372 -4.01 20.69 0.22
N THR A 373 -3.42 21.07 1.34
CA THR A 373 -2.58 20.14 2.13
C THR A 373 -3.36 19.01 2.78
N ASP A 374 -4.62 19.23 3.05
CA ASP A 374 -5.60 18.35 3.66
C ASP A 374 -6.50 17.62 2.65
N GLU A 375 -6.28 17.83 1.34
CA GLU A 375 -7.02 17.16 0.29
C GLU A 375 -6.24 15.99 -0.30
N PHE A 376 -6.97 14.99 -0.81
CA PHE A 376 -6.44 13.88 -1.57
C PHE A 376 -7.33 13.52 -2.76
N ILE A 377 -6.76 12.83 -3.73
CA ILE A 377 -7.52 12.20 -4.82
C ILE A 377 -7.77 10.75 -4.47
N ILE A 378 -9.02 10.30 -4.58
CA ILE A 378 -9.35 8.88 -4.62
C ILE A 378 -9.76 8.48 -6.03
N TYR A 379 -9.24 7.35 -6.52
CA TYR A 379 -9.47 6.85 -7.87
C TYR A 379 -9.39 5.33 -7.91
N GLY A 380 -10.24 4.70 -8.70
CA GLY A 380 -10.19 3.26 -8.96
C GLY A 380 -11.56 2.65 -9.18
N ALA A 381 -11.65 1.35 -9.05
CA ALA A 381 -12.87 0.58 -9.30
C ALA A 381 -14.07 1.07 -8.45
N HIS A 382 -13.83 1.42 -7.19
CA HIS A 382 -14.88 1.85 -6.25
C HIS A 382 -15.36 3.29 -6.46
N THR A 383 -14.68 4.07 -7.29
CA THR A 383 -15.14 5.38 -7.77
C THR A 383 -15.49 5.36 -9.25
N GLN A 384 -15.76 4.18 -9.83
CA GLN A 384 -16.03 4.00 -11.26
C GLN A 384 -14.94 4.61 -12.16
N ASN A 385 -13.67 4.58 -11.69
CA ASN A 385 -12.53 5.22 -12.32
C ASN A 385 -12.69 6.75 -12.52
N ILE A 386 -13.46 7.39 -11.64
CA ILE A 386 -13.58 8.84 -11.58
C ILE A 386 -12.62 9.34 -10.51
N PRO A 387 -11.65 10.24 -10.81
CA PRO A 387 -10.84 10.88 -9.80
C PRO A 387 -11.70 11.88 -9.02
N LEU A 388 -11.84 11.65 -7.72
CA LEU A 388 -12.60 12.53 -6.82
C LEU A 388 -11.62 13.21 -5.86
N ILE A 389 -11.77 14.52 -5.67
CA ILE A 389 -11.01 15.29 -4.70
C ILE A 389 -11.79 15.29 -3.39
N VAL A 390 -11.15 14.83 -2.33
CA VAL A 390 -11.75 14.66 -1.00
C VAL A 390 -10.96 15.47 0.01
N GLU A 391 -11.65 16.21 0.85
CA GLU A 391 -11.12 16.90 2.02
C GLU A 391 -11.05 15.92 3.20
N LEU A 392 -9.90 15.90 3.87
CA LEU A 392 -9.60 14.97 4.96
C LEU A 392 -9.82 15.67 6.30
N ASP A 393 -10.96 15.43 6.92
CA ASP A 393 -11.23 15.82 8.30
C ASP A 393 -11.18 14.62 9.25
N GLU A 394 -10.83 14.84 10.50
CA GLU A 394 -10.94 13.79 11.51
C GLU A 394 -12.42 13.52 11.81
N LEU A 395 -12.88 12.30 11.49
CA LEU A 395 -14.26 11.89 11.71
C LEU A 395 -14.57 11.81 13.20
N GLU A 396 -15.49 12.66 13.64
CA GLU A 396 -16.17 12.52 14.92
C GLU A 396 -17.34 11.53 14.71
N LEU A 397 -17.07 10.25 14.92
CA LEU A 397 -18.17 9.28 15.01
C LEU A 397 -18.81 9.46 16.36
N ASP A 398 -20.10 9.84 16.39
CA ASP A 398 -20.90 9.83 17.60
C ASP A 398 -20.79 8.43 18.22
N THR A 399 -19.99 8.28 19.26
CA THR A 399 -20.08 7.12 20.13
C THR A 399 -21.45 7.22 20.79
N GLN A 400 -22.43 6.53 20.21
CA GLN A 400 -23.66 6.24 20.95
C GLN A 400 -23.21 5.48 22.20
N ASN A 401 -23.18 6.19 23.29
CA ASN A 401 -23.05 5.61 24.63
C ASN A 401 -24.28 4.71 24.81
N ASP A 402 -24.12 3.43 24.54
CA ASP A 402 -24.95 2.40 25.11
C ASP A 402 -24.57 2.32 26.61
N ASP A 403 -24.88 3.39 27.33
CA ASP A 403 -24.95 3.38 28.79
C ASP A 403 -26.21 2.57 29.20
N ASP A 404 -26.17 1.27 28.97
CA ASP A 404 -27.03 0.36 29.67
C ASP A 404 -26.30 -0.02 30.97
N GLU A 405 -26.49 0.87 31.98
CA GLU A 405 -26.23 0.55 33.37
C GLU A 405 -26.94 -0.75 33.76
N THR A 406 -26.20 -1.82 33.87
CA THR A 406 -26.61 -2.94 34.71
C THR A 406 -25.49 -3.25 35.70
N GLU A 407 -25.63 -2.60 36.88
CA GLU A 407 -25.03 -3.08 38.10
C GLU A 407 -25.29 -4.56 38.31
N SER A 408 -24.24 -5.36 38.35
CA SER A 408 -24.22 -6.56 39.16
C SER A 408 -22.80 -6.89 39.60
N GLU A 409 -22.44 -6.37 40.77
CA GLU A 409 -21.43 -7.00 41.62
C GLU A 409 -21.76 -8.49 41.79
N LYS A 410 -20.87 -9.36 41.30
CA LYS A 410 -20.76 -10.73 41.80
C LYS A 410 -19.32 -11.16 41.90
N ASP A 411 -18.95 -11.41 43.12
CA ASP A 411 -17.86 -12.19 43.70
C ASP A 411 -17.01 -12.99 42.69
N ILE A 412 -15.72 -12.67 42.66
CA ILE A 412 -14.68 -13.47 42.02
C ILE A 412 -14.30 -14.60 42.97
N GLU A 413 -14.85 -15.77 42.76
CA GLU A 413 -14.33 -17.04 43.34
C GLU A 413 -13.05 -17.44 42.62
N GLU A 414 -12.02 -17.72 43.39
CA GLU A 414 -10.74 -18.28 42.97
C GLU A 414 -10.94 -19.62 42.23
N ILE A 415 -10.49 -19.71 40.98
CA ILE A 415 -10.44 -20.95 40.22
C ILE A 415 -9.05 -21.58 40.39
N PRO A 416 -8.98 -22.85 40.87
CA PRO A 416 -7.71 -23.54 41.07
C PRO A 416 -7.10 -23.95 39.71
N SER A 417 -5.80 -23.74 39.63
CA SER A 417 -4.92 -24.16 38.53
C SER A 417 -4.94 -25.70 38.39
N SER A 418 -5.49 -26.22 37.29
CA SER A 418 -5.01 -27.44 36.61
C SER A 418 -5.97 -27.81 35.48
N ASN A 419 -5.53 -27.60 34.21
CA ASN A 419 -5.78 -28.57 33.12
C ASN A 419 -5.06 -28.10 31.87
N VAL A 420 -3.87 -28.63 31.71
CA VAL A 420 -3.13 -28.59 30.45
C VAL A 420 -3.87 -29.52 29.49
N VAL A 421 -4.47 -28.96 28.46
CA VAL A 421 -5.02 -29.71 27.33
C VAL A 421 -3.88 -30.01 26.37
N PRO A 422 -3.55 -31.28 26.06
CA PRO A 422 -2.51 -31.59 25.09
C PRO A 422 -2.98 -31.28 23.67
N MET A 423 -2.11 -30.59 22.90
CA MET A 423 -2.31 -30.37 21.46
C MET A 423 -2.39 -31.71 20.71
N PRO A 424 -3.24 -31.84 19.69
CA PRO A 424 -3.32 -33.04 18.86
C PRO A 424 -2.06 -33.18 18.00
N ALA A 425 -1.51 -34.40 17.99
CA ALA A 425 -0.40 -34.82 17.15
C ALA A 425 -0.74 -34.73 15.65
N PRO A 426 0.25 -34.55 14.77
CA PRO A 426 0.04 -34.49 13.34
C PRO A 426 -0.52 -35.80 12.80
N VAL A 427 -1.65 -35.71 12.12
CA VAL A 427 -2.33 -36.85 11.49
C VAL A 427 -1.52 -37.28 10.27
N GLN A 428 -0.96 -38.48 10.30
CA GLN A 428 -0.42 -39.14 9.12
C GLN A 428 -1.58 -39.54 8.19
N ASN A 429 -1.65 -38.89 7.03
CA ASN A 429 -2.56 -39.25 5.96
C ASN A 429 -2.07 -40.54 5.28
N THR A 430 -2.68 -41.68 5.63
CA THR A 430 -2.69 -42.88 4.79
C THR A 430 -3.86 -42.74 3.81
N ALA A 431 -3.56 -42.65 2.54
CA ALA A 431 -4.52 -42.58 1.46
C ALA A 431 -5.22 -43.94 1.24
N PRO A 432 -6.54 -43.97 1.07
CA PRO A 432 -7.20 -45.06 0.35
C PRO A 432 -7.25 -44.76 -1.13
N GLN A 433 -6.81 -45.70 -1.95
CA GLN A 433 -7.04 -45.69 -3.40
C GLN A 433 -8.54 -45.97 -3.63
N GLU A 434 -9.24 -45.03 -4.22
CA GLU A 434 -10.50 -45.26 -4.92
C GLU A 434 -10.46 -44.69 -6.33
N ASN A 435 -10.84 -45.56 -7.26
CA ASN A 435 -11.01 -45.30 -8.68
C ASN A 435 -12.03 -44.19 -8.92
N VAL A 436 -11.63 -43.09 -9.56
CA VAL A 436 -12.57 -42.11 -10.06
C VAL A 436 -12.45 -41.99 -11.59
N THR A 437 -13.57 -42.29 -12.19
CA THR A 437 -13.88 -42.17 -13.61
C THR A 437 -13.64 -40.72 -14.10
N VAL A 438 -12.85 -40.57 -15.14
CA VAL A 438 -12.52 -39.28 -15.78
C VAL A 438 -13.76 -38.74 -16.49
N THR A 439 -14.29 -37.65 -16.01
CA THR A 439 -15.22 -36.79 -16.74
C THR A 439 -14.41 -35.63 -17.37
N PRO A 440 -14.61 -35.26 -18.63
CA PRO A 440 -13.81 -34.22 -19.28
C PRO A 440 -14.08 -32.87 -18.65
N GLU A 441 -13.00 -32.19 -18.32
CA GLU A 441 -12.92 -30.82 -17.82
C GLU A 441 -13.48 -29.84 -18.87
N PRO A 442 -14.29 -28.84 -18.50
CA PRO A 442 -14.68 -27.78 -19.40
C PRO A 442 -13.48 -26.86 -19.64
N GLU A 443 -13.24 -26.53 -20.90
CA GLU A 443 -12.25 -25.55 -21.35
C GLU A 443 -12.39 -24.25 -20.54
N ILE A 444 -11.35 -23.92 -19.78
CA ILE A 444 -11.19 -22.61 -19.16
C ILE A 444 -10.95 -21.62 -20.28
N GLN A 445 -11.94 -20.76 -20.54
CA GLN A 445 -11.72 -19.56 -21.33
C GLN A 445 -10.71 -18.70 -20.57
N GLU A 446 -9.60 -18.36 -21.26
CA GLU A 446 -8.63 -17.39 -20.77
C GLU A 446 -9.37 -16.10 -20.38
N GLU A 447 -9.40 -15.79 -19.08
CA GLU A 447 -9.81 -14.49 -18.61
C GLU A 447 -8.85 -13.46 -19.21
N GLU A 448 -9.38 -12.62 -20.09
CA GLU A 448 -8.68 -11.44 -20.56
C GLU A 448 -8.28 -10.61 -19.34
N THR A 449 -6.98 -10.58 -19.06
CA THR A 449 -6.39 -9.68 -18.06
C THR A 449 -6.79 -8.25 -18.41
N PHE A 450 -7.69 -7.70 -17.61
CA PHE A 450 -8.12 -6.31 -17.70
C PHE A 450 -6.91 -5.43 -17.41
N LYS A 451 -6.24 -4.94 -18.44
CA LYS A 451 -5.27 -3.86 -18.31
C LYS A 451 -6.06 -2.61 -17.99
N ALA A 452 -5.84 -2.03 -16.80
CA ALA A 452 -6.33 -0.71 -16.50
C ALA A 452 -5.98 0.23 -17.66
N PRO A 453 -6.94 0.99 -18.21
CA PRO A 453 -6.64 1.89 -19.30
C PRO A 453 -5.60 2.92 -18.83
N GLU A 454 -4.47 2.99 -19.52
CA GLU A 454 -3.55 4.13 -19.39
C GLU A 454 -4.33 5.38 -19.74
N VAL A 455 -4.66 6.18 -18.74
CA VAL A 455 -5.28 7.47 -18.94
C VAL A 455 -4.18 8.45 -19.34
N GLU A 456 -3.73 8.39 -20.59
CA GLU A 456 -2.96 9.47 -21.17
C GLU A 456 -3.88 10.69 -21.28
N TYR A 457 -3.65 11.69 -20.43
CA TYR A 457 -4.16 13.04 -20.69
C TYR A 457 -3.24 13.66 -21.77
N PRO A 458 -3.70 13.81 -23.01
CA PRO A 458 -2.87 14.44 -24.03
C PRO A 458 -2.54 15.86 -23.58
N ASP A 459 -1.31 16.28 -23.86
CA ASP A 459 -0.93 17.68 -23.79
C ASP A 459 -2.02 18.49 -24.50
N LEU A 460 -2.75 19.28 -23.69
CA LEU A 460 -3.92 20.01 -24.17
C LEU A 460 -3.41 21.17 -25.01
N GLY A 461 -2.95 20.93 -26.22
CA GLY A 461 -2.43 21.94 -27.15
C GLY A 461 -3.39 23.11 -27.44
N PHE A 462 -3.88 23.72 -26.38
CA PHE A 462 -4.45 25.06 -26.39
C PHE A 462 -3.28 26.04 -26.29
N ASP A 463 -2.96 26.67 -27.38
CA ASP A 463 -1.84 27.58 -27.55
C ASP A 463 -1.64 28.46 -26.31
N ASN A 464 -0.54 28.23 -25.61
CA ASN A 464 0.02 29.20 -24.68
C ASN A 464 0.74 30.27 -25.51
N GLU A 465 0.01 31.17 -26.12
CA GLU A 465 0.59 32.44 -26.52
C GLU A 465 0.94 33.18 -25.24
N THR A 466 2.18 33.03 -24.79
CA THR A 466 2.81 33.90 -23.81
C THR A 466 2.95 35.27 -24.47
N PRO A 467 2.39 36.33 -23.89
CA PRO A 467 2.70 37.68 -24.37
C PRO A 467 4.19 37.93 -24.13
N SER A 468 4.90 38.35 -25.20
CA SER A 468 6.29 38.73 -25.17
C SER A 468 6.52 39.78 -24.07
N SER A 469 7.27 39.39 -23.04
CA SER A 469 7.69 40.29 -21.99
C SER A 469 8.79 41.19 -22.50
N ASN A 470 8.59 42.48 -22.28
CA ASN A 470 9.55 43.54 -22.44
C ASN A 470 10.89 43.24 -21.75
N GLU A 471 11.94 43.62 -22.46
CA GLU A 471 13.34 43.61 -22.05
C GLU A 471 13.55 44.21 -20.65
N ALA A 472 14.17 43.41 -19.76
CA ALA A 472 14.83 43.91 -18.57
C ALA A 472 16.35 44.02 -18.85
N PRO A 473 17.06 45.04 -18.30
CA PRO A 473 18.44 45.35 -18.68
C PRO A 473 19.43 44.28 -18.21
N ALA A 474 20.42 44.04 -19.07
CA ALA A 474 21.53 43.13 -18.87
C ALA A 474 22.36 43.49 -17.63
N VAL A 475 22.60 42.51 -16.77
CA VAL A 475 23.63 42.56 -15.72
C VAL A 475 24.79 41.70 -16.20
N ASP A 476 25.95 42.34 -16.44
CA ASP A 476 27.22 41.71 -16.77
C ASP A 476 27.71 40.83 -15.64
N PHE A 477 27.91 39.55 -15.91
CA PHE A 477 28.71 38.64 -15.09
C PHE A 477 30.01 38.30 -15.83
N PRO A 478 31.17 38.23 -15.14
CA PRO A 478 32.46 37.95 -15.76
C PRO A 478 32.59 36.51 -16.24
N GLU A 479 33.26 36.40 -17.39
CA GLU A 479 33.58 35.12 -18.06
C GLU A 479 34.37 34.18 -17.16
N THR A 480 33.86 32.94 -17.00
CA THR A 480 34.62 31.82 -16.43
C THR A 480 35.18 30.96 -17.56
N GLU A 481 36.47 30.73 -17.50
CA GLU A 481 37.29 29.98 -18.44
C GLU A 481 36.74 28.52 -18.65
N THR A 482 36.56 28.17 -19.92
CA THR A 482 36.26 26.80 -20.36
C THR A 482 37.48 25.91 -20.26
N LEU A 483 37.46 24.97 -19.33
CA LEU A 483 38.37 23.81 -19.33
C LEU A 483 37.81 22.74 -20.30
N ASN A 484 38.55 22.52 -21.39
CA ASN A 484 38.36 21.41 -22.32
C ASN A 484 38.70 20.10 -21.62
N VAL A 485 37.68 19.27 -21.34
CA VAL A 485 37.85 17.85 -20.97
C VAL A 485 37.52 17.04 -22.20
N THR A 486 38.53 16.35 -22.74
CA THR A 486 38.39 15.39 -23.83
C THR A 486 37.72 14.13 -23.24
N GLU A 487 36.50 13.82 -23.67
CA GLU A 487 35.84 12.54 -23.36
C GLU A 487 36.42 11.43 -24.25
N GLU A 488 37.19 10.52 -23.66
CA GLU A 488 37.44 9.19 -24.23
C GLU A 488 36.27 8.28 -23.83
N GLN A 489 35.49 7.83 -24.80
CA GLN A 489 34.48 6.78 -24.65
C GLN A 489 35.16 5.40 -24.57
N PRO A 490 34.88 4.56 -23.59
CA PRO A 490 35.22 3.15 -23.67
C PRO A 490 34.18 2.40 -24.51
N GLU A 491 34.65 1.73 -25.57
CA GLU A 491 33.89 0.75 -26.33
C GLU A 491 33.59 -0.48 -25.44
N GLU A 492 32.35 -0.68 -25.04
CA GLU A 492 31.92 -1.92 -24.40
C GLU A 492 31.54 -2.95 -25.48
N ASN A 493 32.38 -3.95 -25.62
CA ASN A 493 32.13 -5.18 -26.38
C ASN A 493 31.09 -6.05 -25.64
N PHE A 494 29.84 -6.06 -26.08
CA PHE A 494 28.87 -7.05 -25.63
C PHE A 494 29.12 -8.40 -26.31
N THR A 495 29.68 -9.33 -25.55
CA THR A 495 29.72 -10.75 -25.92
C THR A 495 28.34 -11.35 -25.67
N GLN A 496 27.65 -11.75 -26.73
CA GLN A 496 26.42 -12.56 -26.64
C GLN A 496 26.74 -13.89 -25.96
N ILE A 497 26.08 -14.16 -24.83
CA ILE A 497 26.06 -15.49 -24.20
C ILE A 497 24.86 -16.24 -24.77
N GLU A 498 25.12 -17.23 -25.62
CA GLU A 498 24.12 -18.20 -26.06
C GLU A 498 23.72 -19.10 -24.89
N LEU A 499 22.43 -19.16 -24.61
CA LEU A 499 21.83 -20.11 -23.66
C LEU A 499 21.71 -21.48 -24.34
N PRO A 500 22.11 -22.60 -23.69
CA PRO A 500 21.92 -23.94 -24.25
C PRO A 500 20.43 -24.33 -24.15
N GLU A 501 19.91 -24.78 -25.28
CA GLU A 501 18.64 -25.50 -25.41
C GLU A 501 18.76 -26.91 -24.81
N THR A 502 17.60 -27.38 -24.31
CA THR A 502 17.25 -28.76 -23.95
C THR A 502 17.78 -29.32 -22.62
N PHE A 503 16.85 -29.44 -21.66
CA PHE A 503 16.86 -30.51 -20.66
C PHE A 503 15.89 -31.61 -21.11
N GLU A 504 16.43 -32.80 -21.42
CA GLU A 504 15.67 -34.04 -21.54
C GLU A 504 15.31 -34.56 -20.15
N GLU A 505 14.05 -34.95 -19.95
CA GLU A 505 13.59 -35.67 -18.77
C GLU A 505 14.13 -37.11 -18.79
N PRO A 506 14.63 -37.66 -17.69
CA PRO A 506 14.91 -39.09 -17.57
C PRO A 506 13.66 -39.90 -17.21
N GLU A 507 13.52 -41.07 -17.81
CA GLU A 507 12.53 -42.11 -17.60
C GLU A 507 12.43 -42.63 -16.14
#